data_0d82a0af941d0a8efca27311e8c0a3f8
#
_entry.id   0d82a0af941d0a8efca27311e8c0a3f8
#
_cell.length_a   1.000
_cell.length_b   1.000
_cell.length_c   1.000
_cell.angle_alpha   90.00
_cell.angle_beta   90.00
_cell.angle_gamma   90.00
#
_symmetry.space_group_name_H-M   'P 1'
#
loop_
_entity.id
_entity.type
_entity.pdbx_description
1 polymer ?
#
loop_
_entity_poly.entity_id
_entity_poly.type
_entity_poly.pdbx_seq_one_letter_code
_entity_poly.pdbx_strand_id
1 'polypeptide(L)'
;FEDWHAGGPEADDEWQRYETQRGRNYQQALTGYHAAHVFHYDLHHLDRADAGVLIAPAGKSAHLELGYLIGRKKPGYILFEQEPDRWDVMALFATKVCFSLQELIDALRGVNGPGMRTVDHAPWNS
;
A
#
# COMPACT_ATOMS: atom_id res chain seq x y z
N PHE A 1 -20.83 -9.39 6.28
CA PHE A 1 -19.80 -10.05 5.52
C PHE A 1 -19.28 -9.20 4.36
N GLU A 2 -20.17 -8.50 3.72
CA GLU A 2 -19.77 -7.60 2.65
C GLU A 2 -18.85 -6.50 3.14
N ASP A 3 -19.00 -6.12 4.41
CA ASP A 3 -18.16 -5.09 5.00
C ASP A 3 -16.68 -5.49 5.02
N TRP A 4 -16.42 -6.78 5.00
CA TRP A 4 -15.04 -7.26 4.96
C TRP A 4 -14.36 -6.93 3.65
N HIS A 5 -15.13 -6.72 2.61
CA HIS A 5 -14.59 -6.39 1.29
C HIS A 5 -14.19 -4.93 1.18
N ALA A 6 -14.67 -4.12 2.11
CA ALA A 6 -14.36 -2.70 2.08
C ALA A 6 -12.90 -2.42 2.40
N GLY A 7 -12.20 -3.40 2.99
CA GLY A 7 -10.81 -3.21 3.36
C GLY A 7 -10.65 -2.31 4.56
N GLY A 8 -9.40 -2.00 4.87
CA GLY A 8 -9.08 -1.11 5.97
C GLY A 8 -9.06 -1.78 7.32
N PRO A 9 -8.78 -0.99 8.38
CA PRO A 9 -8.60 -1.55 9.73
C PRO A 9 -9.85 -2.23 10.27
N GLU A 10 -11.02 -1.75 9.90
CA GLU A 10 -12.27 -2.33 10.38
C GLU A 10 -12.46 -3.76 9.88
N ALA A 11 -12.09 -4.02 8.65
CA ALA A 11 -12.18 -5.36 8.09
C ALA A 11 -11.26 -6.32 8.82
N ASP A 12 -10.05 -5.87 9.15
CA ASP A 12 -9.11 -6.68 9.91
C ASP A 12 -9.62 -6.98 11.32
N ASP A 13 -10.23 -5.99 11.97
CA ASP A 13 -10.78 -6.17 13.31
C ASP A 13 -11.94 -7.17 13.31
N GLU A 14 -12.80 -7.09 12.32
CA GLU A 14 -13.90 -8.03 12.15
C GLU A 14 -13.40 -9.44 11.92
N TRP A 15 -12.41 -9.59 11.08
CA TRP A 15 -11.79 -10.87 10.80
C TRP A 15 -11.17 -11.45 12.06
N GLN A 16 -10.43 -10.67 12.83
CA GLN A 16 -9.81 -11.12 14.07
C GLN A 16 -10.87 -11.61 15.05
N ARG A 17 -11.94 -10.84 15.20
CA ARG A 17 -13.03 -11.22 16.11
C ARG A 17 -13.67 -12.52 15.68
N TYR A 18 -13.92 -12.68 14.40
CA TYR A 18 -14.52 -13.88 13.85
C TYR A 18 -13.68 -15.12 14.14
N GLU A 19 -12.37 -15.02 13.87
CA GLU A 19 -11.47 -16.15 14.05
C GLU A 19 -11.24 -16.46 15.54
N THR A 20 -11.11 -15.43 16.35
CA THR A 20 -10.91 -15.60 17.79
C THR A 20 -12.09 -16.32 18.43
N GLN A 21 -13.30 -15.98 18.03
CA GLN A 21 -14.49 -16.63 18.55
C GLN A 21 -14.53 -18.13 18.23
N ARG A 22 -13.82 -18.55 17.20
CA ARG A 22 -13.74 -19.95 16.79
C ARG A 22 -12.49 -20.63 17.30
N GLY A 23 -11.78 -19.98 18.21
CA GLY A 23 -10.61 -20.57 18.84
C GLY A 23 -9.38 -20.65 17.98
N ARG A 24 -9.32 -19.87 16.91
CA ARG A 24 -8.16 -19.85 16.02
C ARG A 24 -7.24 -18.70 16.36
N ASN A 25 -5.94 -18.95 16.28
CA ASN A 25 -4.92 -17.90 16.42
C ASN A 25 -4.59 -17.29 15.06
N TYR A 26 -3.71 -16.31 15.07
CA TYR A 26 -3.35 -15.59 13.84
C TYR A 26 -2.78 -16.52 12.77
N GLN A 27 -1.85 -17.40 13.17
CA GLN A 27 -1.23 -18.31 12.22
C GLN A 27 -2.28 -19.21 11.55
N GLN A 28 -3.21 -19.74 12.34
CA GLN A 28 -4.28 -20.58 11.82
C GLN A 28 -5.24 -19.79 10.94
N ALA A 29 -5.57 -18.58 11.37
CA ALA A 29 -6.50 -17.73 10.63
C ALA A 29 -5.95 -17.35 9.25
N LEU A 30 -4.63 -17.14 9.13
CA LEU A 30 -4.02 -16.81 7.86
C LEU A 30 -4.18 -17.90 6.81
N THR A 31 -4.36 -19.15 7.23
CA THR A 31 -4.55 -20.27 6.30
C THR A 31 -6.02 -20.53 5.99
N GLY A 32 -6.92 -19.73 6.55
CA GLY A 32 -8.35 -19.98 6.44
C GLY A 32 -8.95 -19.35 5.19
N TYR A 33 -10.18 -19.75 4.94
CA TYR A 33 -10.92 -19.30 3.77
C TYR A 33 -11.14 -17.77 3.78
N HIS A 34 -11.48 -17.23 4.94
CA HIS A 34 -11.80 -15.80 5.03
C HIS A 34 -10.58 -14.92 4.75
N ALA A 35 -9.42 -15.31 5.27
CA ALA A 35 -8.18 -14.57 4.98
C ALA A 35 -7.90 -14.58 3.48
N ALA A 36 -7.99 -15.76 2.86
CA ALA A 36 -7.76 -15.89 1.43
C ALA A 36 -8.73 -15.04 0.62
N HIS A 37 -9.99 -15.03 1.02
CA HIS A 37 -11.02 -14.28 0.32
C HIS A 37 -10.74 -12.78 0.36
N VAL A 38 -10.46 -12.24 1.54
CA VAL A 38 -10.17 -10.82 1.69
C VAL A 38 -8.89 -10.44 0.95
N PHE A 39 -7.86 -11.28 1.08
CA PHE A 39 -6.60 -11.03 0.41
C PHE A 39 -6.76 -10.97 -1.10
N HIS A 40 -7.48 -11.93 -1.68
CA HIS A 40 -7.66 -11.96 -3.13
C HIS A 40 -8.52 -10.79 -3.61
N TYR A 41 -9.46 -10.34 -2.82
CA TYR A 41 -10.22 -9.15 -3.14
C TYR A 41 -9.30 -7.92 -3.23
N ASP A 42 -8.46 -7.73 -2.21
CA ASP A 42 -7.53 -6.61 -2.20
C ASP A 42 -6.52 -6.72 -3.34
N LEU A 43 -6.01 -7.93 -3.58
CA LEU A 43 -5.05 -8.16 -4.65
C LEU A 43 -5.66 -7.81 -6.02
N HIS A 44 -6.92 -8.17 -6.23
CA HIS A 44 -7.60 -7.84 -7.47
C HIS A 44 -7.64 -6.33 -7.71
N HIS A 45 -7.92 -5.56 -6.66
CA HIS A 45 -7.93 -4.10 -6.78
C HIS A 45 -6.54 -3.53 -6.99
N LEU A 46 -5.54 -4.09 -6.32
CA LEU A 46 -4.15 -3.65 -6.52
C LEU A 46 -3.69 -3.91 -7.96
N ASP A 47 -4.04 -5.07 -8.50
CA ASP A 47 -3.64 -5.40 -9.87
C ASP A 47 -4.26 -4.49 -10.90
N ARG A 48 -5.40 -3.89 -10.59
CA ARG A 48 -6.08 -2.96 -11.49
C ARG A 48 -5.68 -1.51 -11.27
N ALA A 49 -4.98 -1.21 -10.20
CA ALA A 49 -4.55 0.14 -9.93
C ALA A 49 -3.44 0.56 -10.90
N ASP A 50 -3.44 1.83 -11.27
CA ASP A 50 -2.41 2.39 -12.14
C ASP A 50 -1.25 2.96 -11.34
N ALA A 51 -1.49 3.31 -10.08
CA ALA A 51 -0.50 3.90 -9.21
C ALA A 51 -0.94 3.70 -7.76
N GLY A 52 -0.01 3.83 -6.84
CA GLY A 52 -0.30 3.75 -5.42
C GLY A 52 0.19 4.98 -4.68
N VAL A 53 -0.52 5.35 -3.64
CA VAL A 53 -0.13 6.46 -2.77
C VAL A 53 -0.24 5.99 -1.32
N LEU A 54 0.84 6.20 -0.59
CA LEU A 54 0.86 5.93 0.84
C LEU A 54 0.98 7.26 1.56
N ILE A 55 0.00 7.55 2.41
CA ILE A 55 0.02 8.77 3.22
C ILE A 55 0.51 8.38 4.60
N ALA A 56 1.70 8.84 4.95
CA ALA A 56 2.32 8.51 6.23
C ALA A 56 1.78 9.42 7.34
N PRO A 57 1.67 8.89 8.57
CA PRO A 57 2.01 7.53 8.96
C PRO A 57 0.96 6.52 8.53
N ALA A 58 1.42 5.32 8.20
CA ALA A 58 0.53 4.26 7.74
C ALA A 58 0.97 2.93 8.34
N GLY A 59 0.04 1.98 8.37
CA GLY A 59 0.30 0.67 8.92
C GLY A 59 1.03 -0.25 7.97
N LYS A 60 1.24 -1.46 8.45
CA LYS A 60 2.01 -2.47 7.70
C LYS A 60 1.35 -2.82 6.36
N SER A 61 0.04 -2.93 6.35
CA SER A 61 -0.68 -3.31 5.14
C SER A 61 -0.45 -2.34 4.00
N ALA A 62 -0.52 -1.03 4.30
CA ALA A 62 -0.29 -0.01 3.28
C ALA A 62 1.11 -0.09 2.71
N HIS A 63 2.10 -0.38 3.56
CA HIS A 63 3.48 -0.51 3.09
C HIS A 63 3.66 -1.74 2.22
N LEU A 64 3.04 -2.87 2.58
CA LEU A 64 3.11 -4.09 1.77
C LEU A 64 2.44 -3.89 0.43
N GLU A 65 1.30 -3.22 0.41
CA GLU A 65 0.57 -2.94 -0.82
C GLU A 65 1.35 -2.02 -1.74
N LEU A 66 1.94 -0.97 -1.19
CA LEU A 66 2.76 -0.07 -1.99
C LEU A 66 3.96 -0.82 -2.57
N GLY A 67 4.62 -1.63 -1.75
CA GLY A 67 5.75 -2.44 -2.21
C GLY A 67 5.35 -3.38 -3.34
N TYR A 68 4.17 -3.97 -3.23
CA TYR A 68 3.66 -4.84 -4.28
C TYR A 68 3.51 -4.09 -5.60
N LEU A 69 2.89 -2.91 -5.55
CA LEU A 69 2.68 -2.09 -6.75
C LEU A 69 4.01 -1.71 -7.39
N ILE A 70 4.96 -1.25 -6.58
CA ILE A 70 6.27 -0.87 -7.06
C ILE A 70 6.99 -2.06 -7.69
N GLY A 71 6.89 -3.22 -7.05
CA GLY A 71 7.47 -4.45 -7.59
C GLY A 71 6.86 -4.87 -8.91
N ARG A 72 5.62 -4.47 -9.15
CA ARG A 72 4.93 -4.71 -10.43
C ARG A 72 5.18 -3.59 -11.44
N LYS A 73 6.14 -2.72 -11.16
CA LYS A 73 6.54 -1.63 -12.06
C LYS A 73 5.49 -0.55 -12.20
N LYS A 74 4.64 -0.40 -11.20
CA LYS A 74 3.66 0.68 -11.17
C LYS A 74 4.20 1.81 -10.32
N PRO A 75 3.86 3.07 -10.64
CA PRO A 75 4.31 4.20 -9.82
C PRO A 75 3.75 4.11 -8.41
N GLY A 76 4.59 4.38 -7.43
CA GLY A 76 4.19 4.41 -6.03
C GLY A 76 4.78 5.63 -5.34
N TYR A 77 3.95 6.34 -4.61
CA TYR A 77 4.31 7.60 -3.98
C TYR A 77 4.10 7.54 -2.48
N ILE A 78 4.97 8.21 -1.75
CA ILE A 78 4.81 8.35 -0.30
C ILE A 78 4.70 9.83 0.01
N LEU A 79 3.69 10.18 0.82
CA LEU A 79 3.52 11.55 1.28
C LEU A 79 3.78 11.62 2.78
N PHE A 80 4.76 12.43 3.16
CA PHE A 80 5.01 12.79 4.55
C PHE A 80 4.58 14.23 4.74
N GLU A 81 3.50 14.44 5.47
CA GLU A 81 3.08 15.81 5.78
C GLU A 81 3.85 16.36 6.96
N GLN A 82 4.48 15.49 7.73
CA GLN A 82 5.34 15.85 8.85
C GLN A 82 6.59 15.00 8.79
N GLU A 83 7.66 15.51 9.39
CA GLU A 83 8.90 14.75 9.50
C GLU A 83 8.64 13.44 10.23
N PRO A 84 9.04 12.28 9.68
CA PRO A 84 8.83 11.02 10.38
C PRO A 84 9.76 10.90 11.59
N ASP A 85 9.26 10.25 12.64
CA ASP A 85 10.06 10.00 13.85
C ASP A 85 11.21 9.03 13.54
N ARG A 86 10.94 8.02 12.74
CA ARG A 86 11.98 7.08 12.31
C ARG A 86 12.25 7.28 10.84
N TRP A 87 13.53 7.37 10.54
CA TRP A 87 13.96 7.52 9.15
C TRP A 87 14.21 6.14 8.56
N ASP A 88 13.64 5.90 7.41
CA ASP A 88 13.77 4.62 6.73
C ASP A 88 14.19 4.86 5.29
N VAL A 89 15.39 4.42 4.98
CA VAL A 89 15.96 4.61 3.64
C VAL A 89 15.19 3.80 2.59
N MET A 90 14.41 2.79 3.00
CA MET A 90 13.62 2.00 2.05
C MET A 90 12.52 2.82 1.38
N ALA A 91 12.24 4.03 1.85
CA ALA A 91 11.36 4.95 1.15
C ALA A 91 11.86 5.26 -0.26
N LEU A 92 13.16 5.06 -0.52
CA LEU A 92 13.71 5.25 -1.85
C LEU A 92 13.19 4.25 -2.88
N PHE A 93 12.51 3.19 -2.47
CA PHE A 93 11.80 2.34 -3.42
C PHE A 93 10.67 3.09 -4.13
N ALA A 94 10.12 4.10 -3.47
CA ALA A 94 9.02 4.86 -4.05
C ALA A 94 9.47 5.61 -5.31
N THR A 95 8.55 5.77 -6.22
CA THR A 95 8.78 6.58 -7.41
C THR A 95 9.17 8.00 -7.01
N LYS A 96 8.46 8.53 -6.02
CA LYS A 96 8.82 9.81 -5.43
C LYS A 96 8.33 9.86 -3.99
N VAL A 97 9.15 10.45 -3.12
CA VAL A 97 8.77 10.76 -1.75
C VAL A 97 8.42 12.24 -1.72
N CYS A 98 7.22 12.56 -1.28
CA CYS A 98 6.68 13.91 -1.28
C CYS A 98 6.55 14.42 0.15
N PHE A 99 6.81 15.70 0.34
CA PHE A 99 6.75 16.32 1.66
C PHE A 99 5.67 17.40 1.75
N SER A 100 4.87 17.51 0.70
CA SER A 100 3.68 18.36 0.70
C SER A 100 2.65 17.77 -0.24
N LEU A 101 1.40 18.11 0.01
CA LEU A 101 0.31 17.67 -0.87
C LEU A 101 0.52 18.18 -2.29
N GLN A 102 1.04 19.40 -2.43
CA GLN A 102 1.27 19.95 -3.75
C GLN A 102 2.30 19.14 -4.54
N GLU A 103 3.38 18.70 -3.87
CA GLU A 103 4.36 17.83 -4.52
C GLU A 103 3.72 16.54 -5.02
N LEU A 104 2.85 15.96 -4.20
CA LEU A 104 2.16 14.72 -4.58
C LEU A 104 1.25 14.96 -5.78
N ILE A 105 0.48 16.03 -5.76
CA ILE A 105 -0.42 16.36 -6.87
C ILE A 105 0.38 16.55 -8.16
N ASP A 106 1.49 17.26 -8.08
CA ASP A 106 2.33 17.49 -9.25
C ASP A 106 2.90 16.18 -9.78
N ALA A 107 3.32 15.29 -8.87
CA ALA A 107 3.85 13.99 -9.27
C ALA A 107 2.77 13.15 -9.95
N LEU A 108 1.57 13.13 -9.40
CA LEU A 108 0.47 12.36 -9.98
C LEU A 108 0.05 12.89 -11.35
N ARG A 109 0.09 14.20 -11.53
CA ARG A 109 -0.19 14.79 -12.84
C ARG A 109 0.86 14.38 -13.85
N GLY A 110 2.11 14.27 -13.42
CA GLY A 110 3.20 13.83 -14.26
C GLY A 110 3.08 12.40 -14.72
N VAL A 111 2.38 11.55 -13.97
CA VAL A 111 2.20 10.15 -14.36
C VAL A 111 1.57 10.01 -15.73
N ASN A 112 0.64 10.91 -16.05
CA ASN A 112 -0.07 10.89 -17.33
C ASN A 112 0.53 11.85 -18.34
N GLY A 113 1.61 12.54 -17.94
CA GLY A 113 2.26 13.51 -18.80
C GLY A 113 3.39 12.90 -19.60
N PRO A 114 3.70 13.48 -20.73
CA PRO A 114 4.86 13.04 -21.50
C PRO A 114 6.15 13.31 -20.73
N GLY A 115 7.08 12.39 -20.84
CA GLY A 115 8.37 12.56 -20.21
C GLY A 115 8.49 12.12 -18.78
N MET A 116 7.41 11.62 -18.20
CA MET A 116 7.47 11.10 -16.85
C MET A 116 8.33 9.84 -16.81
N ARG A 117 9.34 9.82 -15.96
CA ARG A 117 10.29 8.73 -15.87
C ARG A 117 10.54 8.41 -14.42
N THR A 118 9.52 7.96 -13.75
CA THR A 118 9.53 7.80 -12.31
C THR A 118 10.53 6.77 -11.81
N VAL A 119 10.54 5.61 -12.43
CA VAL A 119 11.37 4.49 -11.96
C VAL A 119 12.85 4.73 -12.27
N ASP A 120 13.11 5.42 -13.39
CA ASP A 120 14.48 5.63 -13.84
C ASP A 120 15.28 6.55 -12.95
N HIS A 121 14.63 7.27 -12.05
CA HIS A 121 15.29 8.18 -11.14
C HIS A 121 15.73 7.51 -9.85
N ALA A 122 15.41 6.26 -9.66
CA ALA A 122 15.84 5.53 -8.47
C ALA A 122 17.37 5.35 -8.52
N PRO A 123 18.07 5.59 -7.39
CA PRO A 123 19.53 5.52 -7.38
C PRO A 123 20.11 4.19 -7.84
N TRP A 124 19.43 3.11 -7.60
CA TRP A 124 19.93 1.78 -7.96
C TRP A 124 19.71 1.45 -9.44
N ASN A 125 19.08 2.31 -10.19
CA ASN A 125 18.85 2.11 -11.62
C ASN A 125 19.92 2.78 -12.50
N SER A 126 20.85 3.44 -11.88
CA SER A 126 21.90 4.16 -12.64
C SER A 126 22.99 3.26 -13.18
#